data_1073135b0e06f7fae30c03319834f884
#
_entry.id   1073135b0e06f7fae30c03319834f884
#
_cell.length_a   1.000
_cell.length_b   1.000
_cell.length_c   1.000
_cell.angle_alpha   90.00
_cell.angle_beta   90.00
_cell.angle_gamma   90.00
#
_symmetry.space_group_name_H-M   'P 1'
#
loop_
_entity.id
_entity.type
_entity.pdbx_description
1 polymer ?
#
loop_
_entity_poly.entity_id
_entity_poly.type
_entity_poly.pdbx_seq_one_letter_code
_entity_poly.pdbx_strand_id
1 'polypeptide(L)'
;MRVRFIGAAAAAGLLAFGLAGCSDGGAKTKVAQANQVVVEGTPVTASGCVRPVENTNCLVVKGRGGGYYDISSASPAPDLSKGVAVSLRGTDSGKNTQCGRELTDVKFSYLGIQCGATLPASASTATDKDAKTKQEKAG
;
A
#
# COMPACT_ATOMS: atom_id res chain seq x y z
N MET A 1 -10.97 49.14 -29.10
CA MET A 1 -12.14 48.53 -29.72
C MET A 1 -12.97 47.86 -28.64
N ARG A 2 -14.19 48.37 -28.49
CA ARG A 2 -15.17 47.88 -27.51
C ARG A 2 -16.00 46.77 -28.14
N VAL A 3 -16.17 45.67 -27.45
CA VAL A 3 -17.34 44.79 -27.71
C VAL A 3 -17.90 44.34 -26.37
N ARG A 4 -19.06 44.88 -26.07
CA ARG A 4 -20.00 44.46 -25.01
C ARG A 4 -20.83 43.33 -25.58
N PHE A 5 -21.02 42.28 -24.84
CA PHE A 5 -22.22 41.45 -25.00
C PHE A 5 -22.85 41.21 -23.64
N ILE A 6 -24.01 41.81 -23.52
CA ILE A 6 -25.02 41.59 -22.50
C ILE A 6 -25.85 40.39 -22.95
N GLY A 7 -26.09 39.48 -22.09
CA GLY A 7 -27.00 38.36 -22.32
C GLY A 7 -27.53 37.83 -20.99
N ALA A 8 -28.61 38.46 -20.54
CA ALA A 8 -29.40 37.95 -19.43
C ALA A 8 -30.38 36.89 -19.96
N ALA A 9 -30.52 35.78 -19.26
CA ALA A 9 -31.72 34.95 -19.35
C ALA A 9 -31.91 34.25 -17.99
N ALA A 10 -32.91 34.72 -17.29
CA ALA A 10 -33.51 34.09 -16.14
C ALA A 10 -34.38 32.92 -16.57
N ALA A 11 -34.33 31.82 -15.87
CA ALA A 11 -35.36 30.81 -15.86
C ALA A 11 -35.48 30.25 -14.45
N ALA A 12 -36.58 30.65 -13.80
CA ALA A 12 -37.09 30.08 -12.58
C ALA A 12 -37.76 28.72 -12.89
N GLY A 13 -37.56 27.75 -12.02
CA GLY A 13 -38.18 26.43 -12.14
C GLY A 13 -38.17 25.68 -10.81
N LEU A 14 -39.15 26.03 -9.97
CA LEU A 14 -39.99 25.16 -9.14
C LEU A 14 -39.37 24.02 -8.31
N LEU A 15 -39.47 24.26 -7.03
CA LEU A 15 -39.50 23.34 -5.89
C LEU A 15 -40.46 22.16 -6.10
N ALA A 16 -39.94 20.95 -5.87
CA ALA A 16 -40.76 19.83 -5.48
C ALA A 16 -40.12 19.20 -4.24
N PHE A 17 -40.65 19.50 -3.09
CA PHE A 17 -40.47 18.76 -1.86
C PHE A 17 -41.07 17.37 -2.04
N GLY A 18 -40.26 16.36 -1.97
CA GLY A 18 -40.65 14.97 -1.89
C GLY A 18 -39.98 14.34 -0.66
N LEU A 19 -40.61 14.60 0.50
CA LEU A 19 -40.45 13.75 1.68
C LEU A 19 -41.22 12.47 1.40
N ALA A 20 -40.57 11.34 1.37
CA ALA A 20 -41.09 10.06 1.82
C ALA A 20 -40.10 8.93 1.61
N GLY A 21 -39.85 8.22 2.67
CA GLY A 21 -39.63 6.80 2.58
C GLY A 21 -38.23 6.32 2.90
N CYS A 22 -37.92 6.22 4.20
CA CYS A 22 -37.09 5.12 4.65
C CYS A 22 -37.75 3.83 4.19
N SER A 23 -37.11 3.13 3.27
CA SER A 23 -37.50 1.77 2.94
C SER A 23 -36.22 0.96 2.88
N ASP A 24 -35.99 0.17 3.91
CA ASP A 24 -35.15 -1.02 3.85
C ASP A 24 -35.58 -1.82 2.62
N GLY A 25 -34.70 -1.89 1.68
CA GLY A 25 -34.93 -2.68 0.49
C GLY A 25 -33.68 -2.67 -0.37
N GLY A 26 -32.85 -3.67 -0.20
CA GLY A 26 -31.65 -3.89 -1.00
C GLY A 26 -31.95 -3.91 -2.50
N ALA A 27 -31.90 -2.78 -3.13
CA ALA A 27 -31.79 -2.70 -4.58
C ALA A 27 -30.34 -2.92 -4.98
N LYS A 28 -30.01 -4.14 -5.31
CA LYS A 28 -28.79 -4.48 -6.03
C LYS A 28 -28.84 -3.81 -7.39
N THR A 29 -28.37 -2.60 -7.49
CA THR A 29 -28.11 -1.99 -8.78
C THR A 29 -26.91 -2.72 -9.38
N LYS A 30 -27.18 -3.70 -10.23
CA LYS A 30 -26.16 -4.26 -11.11
C LYS A 30 -25.78 -3.18 -12.11
N VAL A 31 -24.84 -2.36 -11.76
CA VAL A 31 -24.08 -1.63 -12.74
C VAL A 31 -23.12 -2.65 -13.34
N ALA A 32 -23.38 -3.03 -14.58
CA ALA A 32 -22.43 -3.81 -15.36
C ALA A 32 -21.22 -2.91 -15.65
N GLN A 33 -20.30 -2.84 -14.71
CA GLN A 33 -18.99 -2.30 -14.93
C GLN A 33 -18.08 -3.45 -15.32
N ALA A 34 -17.48 -3.28 -16.50
CA ALA A 34 -16.41 -4.12 -16.99
C ALA A 34 -15.41 -4.43 -15.86
N ASN A 35 -15.06 -5.70 -15.72
CA ASN A 35 -14.14 -6.30 -14.79
C ASN A 35 -12.92 -5.45 -14.45
N GLN A 36 -13.07 -4.47 -13.60
CA GLN A 36 -12.01 -4.04 -12.74
C GLN A 36 -12.19 -4.84 -11.45
N VAL A 37 -11.38 -5.85 -11.30
CA VAL A 37 -11.19 -6.49 -10.01
C VAL A 37 -10.63 -5.40 -9.11
N VAL A 38 -11.50 -4.70 -8.40
CA VAL A 38 -11.09 -3.83 -7.32
C VAL A 38 -10.56 -4.77 -6.26
N VAL A 39 -9.27 -4.93 -6.21
CA VAL A 39 -8.60 -5.54 -5.08
C VAL A 39 -8.79 -4.55 -3.93
N GLU A 40 -9.81 -4.76 -3.12
CA GLU A 40 -10.02 -4.01 -1.89
C GLU A 40 -8.90 -4.37 -0.92
N GLY A 41 -7.76 -3.73 -1.12
CA GLY A 41 -6.63 -3.84 -0.22
C GLY A 41 -6.46 -2.55 0.57
N THR A 42 -5.85 -2.65 1.72
CA THR A 42 -5.52 -1.49 2.55
C THR A 42 -4.29 -0.78 1.98
N PRO A 43 -4.35 0.54 1.73
CA PRO A 43 -3.18 1.28 1.29
C PRO A 43 -2.10 1.28 2.39
N VAL A 44 -0.89 0.94 2.00
CA VAL A 44 0.28 0.87 2.88
C VAL A 44 1.36 1.81 2.38
N THR A 45 1.99 2.50 3.32
CA THR A 45 3.22 3.26 3.08
C THR A 45 4.30 2.72 4.00
N ALA A 46 5.44 2.37 3.45
CA ALA A 46 6.58 1.92 4.21
C ALA A 46 7.87 2.56 3.67
N SER A 47 8.89 2.58 4.49
CA SER A 47 10.23 3.02 4.08
C SER A 47 11.28 2.18 4.78
N GLY A 48 12.32 1.83 4.05
CA GLY A 48 13.40 1.01 4.58
C GLY A 48 14.26 0.42 3.48
N CYS A 49 15.23 -0.38 3.90
CA CYS A 49 16.12 -1.08 3.00
C CYS A 49 15.43 -2.31 2.42
N VAL A 50 15.47 -2.43 1.11
CA VAL A 50 15.01 -3.63 0.42
C VAL A 50 16.01 -4.74 0.68
N ARG A 51 15.53 -5.93 0.99
CA ARG A 51 16.34 -7.12 1.26
C ARG A 51 15.85 -8.30 0.42
N PRO A 52 16.75 -9.04 -0.20
CA PRO A 52 16.40 -10.33 -0.77
C PRO A 52 16.18 -11.34 0.35
N VAL A 53 15.28 -12.28 0.14
CA VAL A 53 15.07 -13.41 1.07
C VAL A 53 15.83 -14.62 0.54
N GLU A 54 16.65 -15.23 1.38
CA GLU A 54 17.48 -16.38 1.00
C GLU A 54 16.63 -17.53 0.45
N ASN A 55 17.17 -18.20 -0.57
CA ASN A 55 16.52 -19.31 -1.27
C ASN A 55 15.16 -19.00 -1.92
N THR A 56 14.89 -17.72 -2.14
CA THR A 56 13.69 -17.26 -2.83
C THR A 56 14.02 -16.14 -3.81
N ASN A 57 13.08 -15.79 -4.67
CA ASN A 57 13.16 -14.59 -5.51
C ASN A 57 12.43 -13.40 -4.89
N CYS A 58 12.16 -13.45 -3.60
CA CYS A 58 11.41 -12.40 -2.94
C CYS A 58 12.29 -11.19 -2.59
N LEU A 59 11.69 -10.03 -2.72
CA LEU A 59 12.21 -8.77 -2.20
C LEU A 59 11.29 -8.28 -1.09
N VAL A 60 11.87 -7.92 0.04
CA VAL A 60 11.08 -7.51 1.21
C VAL A 60 11.57 -6.19 1.79
N VAL A 61 10.64 -5.46 2.41
CA VAL A 61 10.93 -4.27 3.22
C VAL A 61 10.30 -4.45 4.59
N LYS A 62 11.03 -4.10 5.64
CA LYS A 62 10.54 -4.19 7.01
C LYS A 62 9.41 -3.18 7.25
N GLY A 63 8.29 -3.65 7.75
CA GLY A 63 7.15 -2.83 8.15
C GLY A 63 7.36 -2.15 9.51
N ARG A 64 6.60 -1.07 9.77
CA ARG A 64 6.67 -0.34 11.07
C ARG A 64 6.18 -1.16 12.26
N GLY A 65 5.24 -2.07 12.04
CA GLY A 65 4.67 -2.94 13.07
C GLY A 65 5.45 -4.24 13.33
N GLY A 66 6.68 -4.35 12.82
CA GLY A 66 7.38 -5.62 12.73
C GLY A 66 6.94 -6.39 11.48
N GLY A 67 7.53 -7.52 11.18
CA GLY A 67 7.25 -8.28 9.97
C GLY A 67 7.78 -7.61 8.70
N TYR A 68 7.55 -8.29 7.59
CA TYR A 68 8.04 -7.87 6.28
C TYR A 68 6.90 -7.73 5.28
N TYR A 69 7.01 -6.74 4.41
CA TYR A 69 6.20 -6.61 3.21
C TYR A 69 6.93 -7.23 2.04
N ASP A 70 6.28 -8.16 1.38
CA ASP A 70 6.74 -8.74 0.12
C ASP A 70 6.39 -7.78 -1.02
N ILE A 71 7.42 -7.27 -1.68
CA ILE A 71 7.31 -6.29 -2.76
C ILE A 71 7.80 -6.86 -4.09
N SER A 72 7.86 -8.18 -4.21
CA SER A 72 8.35 -8.86 -5.41
C SER A 72 7.53 -8.55 -6.67
N SER A 73 6.29 -8.10 -6.47
CA SER A 73 5.40 -7.65 -7.56
C SER A 73 5.74 -6.27 -8.12
N ALA A 74 6.71 -5.55 -7.52
CA ALA A 74 7.07 -4.21 -7.98
C ALA A 74 7.64 -4.24 -9.41
N SER A 75 7.10 -3.38 -10.27
CA SER A 75 7.57 -3.24 -11.64
C SER A 75 7.78 -1.76 -11.98
N PRO A 76 9.03 -1.35 -12.28
CA PRO A 76 10.26 -2.16 -12.24
C PRO A 76 10.64 -2.59 -10.81
N ALA A 77 11.43 -3.67 -10.70
CA ALA A 77 11.95 -4.10 -9.42
C ALA A 77 12.97 -3.09 -8.87
N PRO A 78 13.06 -2.91 -7.53
CA PRO A 78 14.08 -2.07 -6.92
C PRO A 78 15.49 -2.57 -7.21
N ASP A 79 16.37 -1.65 -7.58
CA ASP A 79 17.79 -1.94 -7.83
C ASP A 79 18.55 -1.97 -6.49
N LEU A 80 18.91 -3.16 -6.06
CA LEU A 80 19.63 -3.38 -4.81
C LEU A 80 21.08 -2.86 -4.86
N SER A 81 21.65 -2.72 -6.06
CA SER A 81 23.04 -2.24 -6.22
C SER A 81 23.22 -0.79 -5.78
N LYS A 82 22.15 -0.02 -5.72
CA LYS A 82 22.17 1.35 -5.23
C LYS A 82 22.49 1.44 -3.74
N GLY A 83 22.28 0.39 -2.98
CA GLY A 83 22.59 0.34 -1.55
C GLY A 83 21.87 1.38 -0.69
N VAL A 84 20.75 1.90 -1.15
CA VAL A 84 19.96 2.94 -0.47
C VAL A 84 18.56 2.46 -0.13
N ALA A 85 17.99 3.05 0.91
CA ALA A 85 16.61 2.79 1.31
C ALA A 85 15.60 3.31 0.28
N VAL A 86 14.42 2.72 0.29
CA VAL A 86 13.29 3.16 -0.52
C VAL A 86 12.15 3.66 0.36
N SER A 87 11.38 4.60 -0.15
CA SER A 87 10.04 4.92 0.31
C SER A 87 9.07 4.28 -0.68
N LEU A 88 8.13 3.51 -0.20
CA LEU A 88 7.18 2.81 -1.05
C LEU A 88 5.73 3.05 -0.62
N ARG A 89 4.85 2.90 -1.60
CA ARG A 89 3.41 2.83 -1.43
C ARG A 89 2.92 1.61 -2.19
N GLY A 90 1.97 0.92 -1.63
CA GLY A 90 1.34 -0.23 -2.26
C GLY A 90 0.02 -0.54 -1.59
N THR A 91 -0.62 -1.58 -2.04
CA THR A 91 -1.87 -2.09 -1.50
C THR A 91 -1.60 -3.43 -0.83
N ASP A 92 -1.94 -3.55 0.44
CA ASP A 92 -1.89 -4.82 1.16
C ASP A 92 -3.03 -5.71 0.66
N SER A 93 -2.69 -6.79 -0.01
CA SER A 93 -3.68 -7.75 -0.55
C SER A 93 -4.34 -8.61 0.53
N GLY A 94 -3.88 -8.51 1.77
CA GLY A 94 -4.30 -9.38 2.87
C GLY A 94 -3.72 -10.80 2.80
N LYS A 95 -2.92 -11.10 1.78
CA LYS A 95 -2.27 -12.40 1.63
C LYS A 95 -0.91 -12.40 2.32
N ASN A 96 -0.59 -13.54 2.93
CA ASN A 96 0.74 -13.81 3.42
C ASN A 96 1.44 -14.76 2.46
N THR A 97 2.60 -14.36 1.96
CA THR A 97 3.52 -15.23 1.22
C THR A 97 4.53 -15.83 2.17
N GLN A 98 5.37 -16.72 1.67
CA GLN A 98 6.51 -17.23 2.45
C GLN A 98 7.51 -16.13 2.85
N CYS A 99 7.43 -14.96 2.23
CA CYS A 99 8.37 -13.85 2.42
C CYS A 99 7.80 -12.70 3.24
N GLY A 100 6.48 -12.67 3.46
CA GLY A 100 5.80 -11.63 4.22
C GLY A 100 4.40 -11.33 3.70
N ARG A 101 3.86 -10.17 4.08
CA ARG A 101 2.59 -9.70 3.56
C ARG A 101 2.76 -9.17 2.14
N GLU A 102 1.99 -9.71 1.22
CA GLU A 102 2.05 -9.31 -0.18
C GLU A 102 1.51 -7.90 -0.39
N LEU A 103 2.33 -7.04 -0.98
CA LEU A 103 1.88 -5.75 -1.51
C LEU A 103 1.71 -5.84 -3.02
N THR A 104 0.61 -5.30 -3.50
CA THR A 104 0.33 -5.08 -4.92
C THR A 104 0.41 -3.59 -5.26
N ASP A 105 0.46 -3.25 -6.54
CA ASP A 105 0.54 -1.87 -7.03
C ASP A 105 1.69 -1.06 -6.39
N VAL A 106 2.82 -1.70 -6.18
CA VAL A 106 3.95 -1.12 -5.49
C VAL A 106 4.60 -0.04 -6.34
N LYS A 107 4.61 1.17 -5.82
CA LYS A 107 5.39 2.31 -6.33
C LYS A 107 6.40 2.72 -5.29
N PHE A 108 7.63 2.99 -5.72
CA PHE A 108 8.69 3.37 -4.79
C PHE A 108 9.56 4.49 -5.35
N SER A 109 10.26 5.14 -4.45
CA SER A 109 11.33 6.11 -4.74
C SER A 109 12.54 5.84 -3.85
N TYR A 110 13.73 6.08 -4.37
CA TYR A 110 14.94 5.93 -3.59
C TYR A 110 15.12 7.10 -2.62
N LEU A 111 15.53 6.78 -1.40
CA LEU A 111 15.90 7.75 -0.38
C LEU A 111 17.44 7.92 -0.39
N GLY A 112 17.93 9.08 0.06
CA GLY A 112 19.37 9.31 0.21
C GLY A 112 20.00 8.63 1.45
N ILE A 113 19.32 7.62 2.01
CA ILE A 113 19.75 6.91 3.21
C ILE A 113 20.45 5.63 2.81
N GLN A 114 21.73 5.51 3.18
CA GLN A 114 22.51 4.32 2.91
C GLN A 114 22.00 3.14 3.75
N CYS A 115 21.81 2.02 3.09
CA CYS A 115 21.62 0.74 3.75
C CYS A 115 22.99 0.17 4.10
N GLY A 116 23.20 -0.21 5.33
CA GLY A 116 24.39 -1.01 5.69
C GLY A 116 24.42 -2.32 4.89
N ALA A 117 25.50 -3.09 5.01
CA ALA A 117 25.61 -4.39 4.33
C ALA A 117 24.29 -5.17 4.49
N THR A 118 23.63 -5.43 3.37
CA THR A 118 22.35 -6.11 3.34
C THR A 118 22.56 -7.58 3.66
N LEU A 119 22.48 -7.92 4.94
CA LEU A 119 22.32 -9.31 5.31
C LEU A 119 20.95 -9.77 4.76
N PRO A 120 20.90 -10.91 4.08
CA PRO A 120 19.64 -11.45 3.61
C PRO A 120 18.66 -11.57 4.79
N ALA A 121 17.40 -11.31 4.51
CA ALA A 121 16.36 -11.56 5.50
C ALA A 121 16.20 -13.07 5.65
N SER A 122 16.44 -13.60 6.83
CA SER A 122 16.05 -14.97 7.11
C SER A 122 14.52 -15.05 7.01
N ALA A 123 14.01 -16.06 6.35
CA ALA A 123 12.57 -16.36 6.34
C ALA A 123 12.15 -16.67 7.78
N SER A 124 11.78 -15.66 8.52
CA SER A 124 11.28 -15.85 9.88
C SER A 124 9.79 -16.12 9.80
N THR A 125 9.46 -17.38 9.94
CA THR A 125 8.18 -17.76 10.50
C THR A 125 7.96 -16.92 11.75
N ALA A 126 6.93 -16.07 11.73
CA ALA A 126 6.61 -15.19 12.84
C ALA A 126 6.35 -15.99 14.10
N THR A 127 7.35 -16.05 14.95
CA THR A 127 7.17 -16.41 16.36
C THR A 127 8.20 -15.59 17.12
N ASP A 128 7.89 -14.31 17.31
CA ASP A 128 8.65 -13.48 18.23
C ASP A 128 8.04 -13.66 19.62
N LYS A 129 8.58 -14.62 20.35
CA LYS A 129 8.44 -14.69 21.80
C LYS A 129 9.83 -14.63 22.41
N ASP A 130 10.08 -13.50 23.05
CA ASP A 130 11.02 -13.35 24.16
C ASP A 130 12.49 -13.69 23.92
N ALA A 131 13.23 -12.74 23.39
CA ALA A 131 14.65 -12.61 23.71
C ALA A 131 14.82 -11.69 24.94
N LYS A 132 14.53 -12.22 26.10
CA LYS A 132 14.93 -11.64 27.37
C LYS A 132 16.45 -11.81 27.50
N THR A 133 17.18 -10.79 27.14
CA THR A 133 18.63 -10.72 27.31
C THR A 133 18.92 -10.68 28.82
N LYS A 134 19.27 -11.81 29.37
CA LYS A 134 19.89 -11.92 30.69
C LYS A 134 21.33 -11.45 30.54
N GLN A 135 21.56 -10.19 30.86
CA GLN A 135 22.90 -9.65 31.01
C GLN A 135 23.52 -10.27 32.25
N GLU A 136 24.34 -11.29 32.06
CA GLU A 136 25.15 -11.88 33.08
C GLU A 136 26.32 -10.96 33.36
N LYS A 137 26.29 -10.38 34.53
CA LYS A 137 27.36 -9.61 35.16
C LYS A 137 28.51 -10.55 35.51
N ALA A 138 29.58 -10.55 34.72
CA ALA A 138 30.84 -11.13 35.16
C ALA A 138 31.53 -10.13 36.08
N GLY A 139 31.76 -10.54 37.32
CA GLY A 139 32.56 -9.84 38.31
C GLY A 139 34.07 -10.06 38.11
#